data_ee3a0d15ad89345fe58ed8b52c90b982
#
_entry.id   ee3a0d15ad89345fe58ed8b52c90b982
#
_cell.length_a   1.000
_cell.length_b   1.000
_cell.length_c   1.000
_cell.angle_alpha   90.00
_cell.angle_beta   90.00
_cell.angle_gamma   90.00
#
_symmetry.space_group_name_H-M   'P 1'
#
loop_
_entity.id
_entity.type
_entity.pdbx_description
1 polymer ?
#
loop_
_entity_poly.entity_id
_entity_poly.type
_entity_poly.pdbx_seq_one_letter_code
_entity_poly.pdbx_strand_id
1 'polypeptide(L)'
;HKNGSIDKRKKIIPAAQVGGAVIFESKKLYERELPGFITSYFMQHEITVEQKAAQMIADHVGADLHRLTSELDKILISFSEVDRMVTPEIVEKEIGVSKDFNAFELRSAIIQRNVYKANLITKYFDNNPKAGSLFSFLPMLFSYFENLMIAFYSPNKNNENAVAEFLELRNGWAARDYLTGMRNYSGMKTMQIISKIREIDA
;
A
#
# COMPACT_ATOMS: atom_id res chain seq x y z
N HIS A 1 18.85 20.99 -6.61
CA HIS A 1 17.77 21.65 -5.87
C HIS A 1 17.04 20.58 -5.02
N LYS A 2 17.25 20.64 -3.72
CA LYS A 2 16.60 19.71 -2.79
C LYS A 2 15.25 20.35 -2.40
N ASN A 3 14.12 19.67 -2.64
CA ASN A 3 12.78 20.09 -2.22
C ASN A 3 12.06 21.16 -3.05
N GLY A 4 12.10 21.10 -4.37
CA GLY A 4 11.26 21.96 -5.22
C GLY A 4 11.19 21.49 -6.66
N SER A 5 10.05 21.63 -7.29
CA SER A 5 9.94 21.41 -8.73
C SER A 5 10.61 22.54 -9.49
N ILE A 6 11.42 22.21 -10.48
CA ILE A 6 11.99 23.22 -11.37
C ILE A 6 10.92 23.58 -12.41
N ASP A 7 10.56 24.85 -12.50
CA ASP A 7 9.69 25.31 -13.58
C ASP A 7 10.36 25.08 -14.94
N LYS A 8 9.87 24.09 -15.69
CA LYS A 8 10.39 23.70 -17.00
C LYS A 8 10.35 24.82 -18.05
N ARG A 9 9.58 25.88 -17.79
CA ARG A 9 9.50 27.08 -18.64
C ARG A 9 10.66 28.06 -18.45
N LYS A 10 11.45 27.91 -17.38
CA LYS A 10 12.60 28.78 -17.15
C LYS A 10 13.70 28.49 -18.15
N LYS A 11 14.30 29.54 -18.69
CA LYS A 11 15.37 29.51 -19.72
C LYS A 11 16.59 28.64 -19.33
N ILE A 12 16.77 28.38 -18.02
CA ILE A 12 17.86 27.55 -17.48
C ILE A 12 17.76 26.09 -17.95
N ILE A 13 16.55 25.55 -18.12
CA ILE A 13 16.35 24.16 -18.54
C ILE A 13 16.79 23.94 -19.99
N PRO A 14 16.28 24.72 -20.97
CA PRO A 14 16.77 24.61 -22.35
C PRO A 14 18.26 24.90 -22.49
N ALA A 15 18.79 25.89 -21.78
CA ALA A 15 20.23 26.21 -21.81
C ALA A 15 21.09 25.05 -21.29
N ALA A 16 20.67 24.39 -20.21
CA ALA A 16 21.36 23.20 -19.68
C ALA A 16 21.33 22.03 -20.65
N GLN A 17 20.20 21.80 -21.32
CA GLN A 17 20.06 20.72 -22.33
C GLN A 17 20.94 20.98 -23.58
N VAL A 18 21.00 22.21 -24.06
CA VAL A 18 21.89 22.61 -25.14
C VAL A 18 23.37 22.41 -24.78
N GLY A 19 23.71 22.62 -23.48
CA GLY A 19 25.03 22.35 -22.92
C GLY A 19 25.34 20.87 -22.64
N GLY A 20 24.48 19.93 -23.05
CA GLY A 20 24.68 18.49 -22.85
C GLY A 20 24.38 17.99 -21.45
N ALA A 21 23.75 18.81 -20.60
CA ALA A 21 23.39 18.39 -19.25
C ALA A 21 22.19 17.43 -19.23
N VAL A 22 22.27 16.38 -18.41
CA VAL A 22 21.15 15.46 -18.14
C VAL A 22 20.32 16.05 -16.99
N ILE A 23 19.02 16.27 -17.26
CA ILE A 23 18.08 16.76 -16.25
C ILE A 23 17.32 15.57 -15.72
N PHE A 24 17.57 15.22 -14.46
CA PHE A 24 16.89 14.15 -13.76
C PHE A 24 15.95 14.73 -12.69
N GLU A 25 14.67 14.40 -12.78
CA GLU A 25 13.64 14.78 -11.80
C GLU A 25 13.29 13.56 -10.96
N SER A 26 13.77 13.50 -9.72
CA SER A 26 13.36 12.48 -8.76
C SER A 26 12.03 12.87 -8.13
N LYS A 27 10.98 12.10 -8.42
CA LYS A 27 9.66 12.26 -7.79
C LYS A 27 9.59 11.41 -6.54
N LYS A 28 8.94 11.96 -5.49
CA LYS A 28 8.60 11.16 -4.31
C LYS A 28 7.56 10.10 -4.74
N LEU A 29 7.79 8.84 -4.37
CA LEU A 29 6.79 7.78 -4.57
C LEU A 29 5.62 7.98 -3.60
N TYR A 30 4.41 7.78 -4.10
CA TYR A 30 3.22 7.68 -3.29
C TYR A 30 3.10 6.25 -2.73
N GLU A 31 2.43 6.11 -1.58
CA GLU A 31 2.24 4.79 -0.93
C GLU A 31 1.65 3.74 -1.87
N ARG A 32 0.70 4.13 -2.73
CA ARG A 32 0.10 3.26 -3.75
C ARG A 32 1.09 2.71 -4.79
N GLU A 33 2.25 3.34 -4.93
CA GLU A 33 3.28 2.96 -5.92
C GLU A 33 4.32 2.02 -5.31
N LEU A 34 4.40 1.94 -3.98
CA LEU A 34 5.40 1.16 -3.26
C LEU A 34 5.38 -0.33 -3.60
N PRO A 35 4.23 -1.04 -3.65
CA PRO A 35 4.23 -2.46 -4.02
C PRO A 35 4.77 -2.69 -5.43
N GLY A 36 4.48 -1.78 -6.37
CA GLY A 36 5.02 -1.84 -7.73
C GLY A 36 6.54 -1.60 -7.77
N PHE A 37 7.02 -0.66 -6.97
CA PHE A 37 8.46 -0.41 -6.82
C PHE A 37 9.18 -1.62 -6.23
N ILE A 38 8.64 -2.21 -5.16
CA ILE A 38 9.19 -3.42 -4.50
C ILE A 38 9.29 -4.58 -5.51
N THR A 39 8.22 -4.82 -6.26
CA THR A 39 8.19 -5.86 -7.29
C THR A 39 9.27 -5.62 -8.35
N SER A 40 9.38 -4.38 -8.84
CA SER A 40 10.39 -4.01 -9.84
C SER A 40 11.82 -4.13 -9.30
N TYR A 41 12.03 -3.82 -8.01
CA TYR A 41 13.32 -3.94 -7.36
C TYR A 41 13.81 -5.38 -7.32
N PHE A 42 12.98 -6.32 -6.87
CA PHE A 42 13.33 -7.74 -6.85
C PHE A 42 13.46 -8.34 -8.26
N MET A 43 12.64 -7.90 -9.21
CA MET A 43 12.76 -8.35 -10.61
C MET A 43 14.12 -8.00 -11.23
N GLN A 44 14.76 -6.89 -10.86
CA GLN A 44 16.11 -6.55 -11.31
C GLN A 44 17.17 -7.57 -10.83
N HIS A 45 16.86 -8.32 -9.78
CA HIS A 45 17.70 -9.39 -9.21
C HIS A 45 17.18 -10.79 -9.59
N GLU A 46 16.31 -10.89 -10.61
CA GLU A 46 15.69 -12.15 -11.07
C GLU A 46 14.87 -12.88 -9.99
N ILE A 47 14.36 -12.13 -9.00
CA ILE A 47 13.53 -12.64 -7.90
C ILE A 47 12.10 -12.15 -8.11
N THR A 48 11.14 -13.06 -7.93
CA THR A 48 9.71 -12.73 -7.91
C THR A 48 9.25 -12.42 -6.49
N VAL A 49 8.12 -11.70 -6.39
CA VAL A 49 7.55 -11.31 -5.10
C VAL A 49 6.06 -11.62 -5.11
N GLU A 50 5.57 -12.28 -4.07
CA GLU A 50 4.14 -12.43 -3.86
C GLU A 50 3.51 -11.07 -3.55
N GLN A 51 2.30 -10.83 -4.08
CA GLN A 51 1.60 -9.56 -3.89
C GLN A 51 1.37 -9.23 -2.40
N LYS A 52 1.04 -10.25 -1.59
CA LYS A 52 0.89 -10.08 -0.13
C LYS A 52 2.21 -9.66 0.51
N ALA A 53 3.32 -10.27 0.14
CA ALA A 53 4.65 -9.93 0.63
C ALA A 53 5.04 -8.49 0.27
N ALA A 54 4.84 -8.08 -0.99
CA ALA A 54 5.11 -6.71 -1.42
C ALA A 54 4.27 -5.68 -0.65
N GLN A 55 2.99 -5.98 -0.39
CA GLN A 55 2.12 -5.12 0.39
C GLN A 55 2.54 -5.04 1.86
N MET A 56 2.92 -6.16 2.48
CA MET A 56 3.41 -6.20 3.87
C MET A 56 4.66 -5.31 4.05
N ILE A 57 5.60 -5.37 3.11
CA ILE A 57 6.80 -4.53 3.12
C ILE A 57 6.41 -3.06 2.97
N ALA A 58 5.56 -2.73 1.99
CA ALA A 58 5.11 -1.36 1.73
C ALA A 58 4.43 -0.74 2.94
N ASP A 59 3.51 -1.46 3.58
CA ASP A 59 2.74 -0.98 4.73
C ASP A 59 3.62 -0.79 5.98
N HIS A 60 4.65 -1.63 6.15
CA HIS A 60 5.54 -1.54 7.30
C HIS A 60 6.59 -0.44 7.17
N VAL A 61 7.19 -0.32 5.99
CA VAL A 61 8.33 0.59 5.78
C VAL A 61 7.86 2.00 5.39
N GLY A 62 6.78 2.09 4.60
CA GLY A 62 6.25 3.35 4.07
C GLY A 62 7.11 3.93 2.96
N ALA A 63 6.90 5.24 2.66
CA ALA A 63 7.46 5.93 1.49
C ALA A 63 8.91 6.45 1.68
N ASP A 64 9.60 6.05 2.74
CA ASP A 64 11.03 6.33 2.91
C ASP A 64 11.85 5.36 2.05
N LEU A 65 12.26 5.79 0.86
CA LEU A 65 12.98 4.96 -0.10
C LEU A 65 14.32 4.44 0.42
N HIS A 66 15.02 5.22 1.26
CA HIS A 66 16.30 4.76 1.80
C HIS A 66 16.10 3.60 2.76
N ARG A 67 15.14 3.75 3.67
CA ARG A 67 14.75 2.67 4.58
C ARG A 67 14.19 1.48 3.79
N LEU A 68 13.36 1.72 2.79
CA LEU A 68 12.75 0.67 1.97
C LEU A 68 13.84 -0.16 1.26
N THR A 69 14.75 0.47 0.53
CA THR A 69 15.84 -0.27 -0.15
C THR A 69 16.72 -1.03 0.82
N SER A 70 17.01 -0.48 2.01
CA SER A 70 17.77 -1.20 3.03
C SER A 70 17.07 -2.47 3.53
N GLU A 71 15.74 -2.44 3.68
CA GLU A 71 14.96 -3.62 4.04
C GLU A 71 14.90 -4.65 2.89
N LEU A 72 14.79 -4.17 1.63
CA LEU A 72 14.82 -5.05 0.45
C LEU A 72 16.19 -5.72 0.29
N ASP A 73 17.29 -4.99 0.55
CA ASP A 73 18.66 -5.51 0.50
C ASP A 73 18.87 -6.61 1.54
N LYS A 74 18.32 -6.48 2.75
CA LYS A 74 18.39 -7.56 3.76
C LYS A 74 17.75 -8.85 3.25
N ILE A 75 16.58 -8.75 2.61
CA ILE A 75 15.92 -9.89 2.01
C ILE A 75 16.81 -10.49 0.91
N LEU A 76 17.38 -9.66 0.02
CA LEU A 76 18.26 -10.13 -1.06
C LEU A 76 19.47 -10.91 -0.52
N ILE A 77 20.10 -10.41 0.55
CA ILE A 77 21.26 -11.07 1.17
C ILE A 77 20.89 -12.42 1.79
N SER A 78 19.64 -12.57 2.27
CA SER A 78 19.17 -13.83 2.87
C SER A 78 18.81 -14.92 1.86
N PHE A 79 18.69 -14.56 0.57
CA PHE A 79 18.35 -15.51 -0.49
C PHE A 79 19.54 -16.42 -0.83
N SER A 80 19.27 -17.73 -0.90
CA SER A 80 20.15 -18.72 -1.52
C SER A 80 19.86 -18.80 -3.03
N GLU A 81 20.80 -19.32 -3.82
CA GLU A 81 20.67 -19.44 -5.28
C GLU A 81 19.43 -20.26 -5.75
N VAL A 82 18.77 -20.97 -4.84
CA VAL A 82 17.65 -21.87 -5.14
C VAL A 82 16.28 -21.19 -4.99
N ASP A 83 16.13 -20.26 -4.04
CA ASP A 83 14.85 -19.60 -3.75
C ASP A 83 14.75 -18.29 -4.53
N ARG A 84 13.82 -18.21 -5.50
CA ARG A 84 13.65 -17.01 -6.34
C ARG A 84 12.28 -16.33 -6.15
N MET A 85 11.68 -16.51 -4.96
CA MET A 85 10.41 -15.91 -4.63
C MET A 85 10.36 -15.38 -3.21
N VAL A 86 10.03 -14.09 -3.04
CA VAL A 86 9.76 -13.49 -1.74
C VAL A 86 8.32 -13.80 -1.32
N THR A 87 8.19 -14.56 -0.24
CA THR A 87 6.90 -14.91 0.35
C THR A 87 6.65 -14.12 1.65
N PRO A 88 5.39 -14.09 2.15
CA PRO A 88 5.08 -13.48 3.45
C PRO A 88 5.91 -14.04 4.61
N GLU A 89 6.27 -15.33 4.58
CA GLU A 89 7.10 -15.99 5.59
C GLU A 89 8.52 -15.43 5.61
N ILE A 90 9.08 -15.17 4.43
CA ILE A 90 10.41 -14.55 4.30
C ILE A 90 10.36 -13.12 4.84
N VAL A 91 9.33 -12.35 4.51
CA VAL A 91 9.13 -10.99 5.04
C VAL A 91 9.02 -11.02 6.57
N GLU A 92 8.26 -11.95 7.13
CA GLU A 92 8.13 -12.12 8.58
C GLU A 92 9.50 -12.42 9.23
N LYS A 93 10.27 -13.33 8.64
CA LYS A 93 11.58 -13.73 9.14
C LYS A 93 12.62 -12.61 9.07
N GLU A 94 12.73 -11.93 7.93
CA GLU A 94 13.83 -11.00 7.65
C GLU A 94 13.54 -9.55 8.10
N ILE A 95 12.27 -9.12 8.04
CA ILE A 95 11.85 -7.75 8.42
C ILE A 95 11.19 -7.73 9.80
N GLY A 96 10.65 -8.87 10.26
CA GLY A 96 9.98 -8.98 11.56
C GLY A 96 8.50 -8.51 11.51
N VAL A 97 7.91 -8.43 10.32
CA VAL A 97 6.48 -8.11 10.14
C VAL A 97 5.67 -9.38 10.17
N SER A 98 4.78 -9.50 11.13
CA SER A 98 3.92 -10.68 11.21
C SER A 98 3.07 -10.84 9.96
N LYS A 99 3.09 -12.02 9.36
CA LYS A 99 2.25 -12.36 8.20
C LYS A 99 0.76 -12.45 8.53
N ASP A 100 0.43 -12.67 9.81
CA ASP A 100 -0.93 -12.86 10.29
C ASP A 100 -1.48 -11.62 11.01
N PHE A 101 -0.59 -10.79 11.59
CA PHE A 101 -0.95 -9.60 12.36
C PHE A 101 -0.26 -8.36 11.78
N ASN A 102 -0.82 -7.83 10.72
CA ASN A 102 -0.34 -6.63 10.03
C ASN A 102 -1.52 -5.78 9.54
N ALA A 103 -1.22 -4.60 9.00
CA ALA A 103 -2.24 -3.66 8.52
C ALA A 103 -3.12 -4.26 7.40
N PHE A 104 -2.52 -5.04 6.50
CA PHE A 104 -3.25 -5.70 5.41
C PHE A 104 -4.27 -6.71 5.94
N GLU A 105 -3.86 -7.55 6.90
CA GLU A 105 -4.73 -8.54 7.52
C GLU A 105 -5.83 -7.88 8.35
N LEU A 106 -5.56 -6.76 9.02
CA LEU A 106 -6.57 -5.97 9.73
C LEU A 106 -7.61 -5.43 8.76
N ARG A 107 -7.17 -4.81 7.66
CA ARG A 107 -8.08 -4.31 6.62
C ARG A 107 -8.95 -5.43 6.05
N SER A 108 -8.34 -6.57 5.70
CA SER A 108 -9.05 -7.73 5.17
C SER A 108 -10.09 -8.26 6.17
N ALA A 109 -9.74 -8.38 7.45
CA ALA A 109 -10.67 -8.79 8.51
C ALA A 109 -11.86 -7.81 8.64
N ILE A 110 -11.62 -6.50 8.56
CA ILE A 110 -12.66 -5.48 8.59
C ILE A 110 -13.57 -5.60 7.36
N ILE A 111 -13.00 -5.70 6.15
CA ILE A 111 -13.76 -5.86 4.89
C ILE A 111 -14.69 -7.06 4.97
N GLN A 112 -14.22 -8.17 5.50
CA GLN A 112 -14.96 -9.42 5.64
C GLN A 112 -15.88 -9.45 6.87
N ARG A 113 -15.91 -8.39 7.70
CA ARG A 113 -16.59 -8.33 8.99
C ARG A 113 -16.18 -9.47 9.95
N ASN A 114 -14.94 -9.93 9.83
CA ASN A 114 -14.38 -10.90 10.76
C ASN A 114 -13.94 -10.19 12.04
N VAL A 115 -14.92 -9.94 12.91
CA VAL A 115 -14.73 -9.20 14.18
C VAL A 115 -13.72 -9.90 15.08
N TYR A 116 -13.74 -11.24 15.12
CA TYR A 116 -12.79 -12.01 15.92
C TYR A 116 -11.34 -11.77 15.47
N LYS A 117 -11.04 -11.91 14.16
CA LYS A 117 -9.70 -11.68 13.62
C LYS A 117 -9.26 -10.22 13.78
N ALA A 118 -10.16 -9.26 13.54
CA ALA A 118 -9.87 -7.84 13.74
C ALA A 118 -9.46 -7.55 15.19
N ASN A 119 -10.19 -8.09 16.18
CA ASN A 119 -9.86 -7.93 17.59
C ASN A 119 -8.55 -8.62 17.99
N LEU A 120 -8.24 -9.78 17.41
CA LEU A 120 -6.94 -10.42 17.64
C LEU A 120 -5.78 -9.56 17.14
N ILE A 121 -5.93 -8.98 15.96
CA ILE A 121 -4.89 -8.12 15.37
C ILE A 121 -4.72 -6.84 16.18
N THR A 122 -5.82 -6.18 16.58
CA THR A 122 -5.73 -4.97 17.41
C THR A 122 -5.08 -5.25 18.76
N LYS A 123 -5.44 -6.35 19.41
CA LYS A 123 -4.81 -6.78 20.67
C LYS A 123 -3.32 -7.11 20.51
N TYR A 124 -2.93 -7.69 19.37
CA TYR A 124 -1.52 -7.93 19.07
C TYR A 124 -0.73 -6.62 19.03
N PHE A 125 -1.24 -5.59 18.35
CA PHE A 125 -0.57 -4.29 18.26
C PHE A 125 -0.53 -3.56 19.61
N ASP A 126 -1.60 -3.66 20.42
CA ASP A 126 -1.63 -3.12 21.78
C ASP A 126 -0.51 -3.72 22.65
N ASN A 127 -0.29 -5.03 22.53
CA ASN A 127 0.73 -5.74 23.30
C ASN A 127 2.14 -5.62 22.69
N ASN A 128 2.27 -5.18 21.44
CA ASN A 128 3.52 -5.11 20.69
C ASN A 128 3.72 -3.72 20.04
N PRO A 129 3.94 -2.64 20.79
CA PRO A 129 4.06 -1.28 20.27
C PRO A 129 5.18 -1.12 19.22
N LYS A 130 6.19 -2.00 19.25
CA LYS A 130 7.27 -2.04 18.27
C LYS A 130 6.83 -2.55 16.89
N ALA A 131 5.74 -3.32 16.82
CA ALA A 131 5.20 -3.83 15.55
C ALA A 131 4.45 -2.75 14.74
N GLY A 132 4.15 -1.61 15.36
CA GLY A 132 3.45 -0.49 14.78
C GLY A 132 2.37 0.07 15.69
N SER A 133 1.86 1.24 15.36
CA SER A 133 0.76 1.88 16.08
C SER A 133 -0.56 1.62 15.37
N LEU A 134 -1.63 1.36 16.12
CA LEU A 134 -2.99 1.29 15.58
C LEU A 134 -3.40 2.57 14.84
N PHE A 135 -2.91 3.72 15.27
CA PHE A 135 -3.15 5.00 14.59
C PHE A 135 -2.56 5.05 13.18
N SER A 136 -1.48 4.32 12.90
CA SER A 136 -0.90 4.25 11.55
C SER A 136 -1.82 3.59 10.51
N PHE A 137 -2.83 2.83 10.96
CA PHE A 137 -3.81 2.18 10.09
C PHE A 137 -5.00 3.07 9.72
N LEU A 138 -5.21 4.17 10.43
CA LEU A 138 -6.35 5.07 10.19
C LEU A 138 -6.36 5.64 8.76
N PRO A 139 -5.25 6.14 8.19
CA PRO A 139 -5.24 6.65 6.81
C PRO A 139 -5.61 5.56 5.78
N MET A 140 -5.11 4.34 5.97
CA MET A 140 -5.43 3.20 5.09
C MET A 140 -6.90 2.82 5.17
N LEU A 141 -7.48 2.77 6.38
CA LEU A 141 -8.89 2.47 6.57
C LEU A 141 -9.78 3.59 6.02
N PHE A 142 -9.40 4.84 6.24
CA PHE A 142 -10.09 6.00 5.70
C PHE A 142 -10.15 5.93 4.18
N SER A 143 -9.01 5.76 3.52
CA SER A 143 -8.93 5.64 2.05
C SER A 143 -9.75 4.47 1.51
N TYR A 144 -9.77 3.33 2.20
CA TYR A 144 -10.61 2.21 1.79
C TYR A 144 -12.10 2.54 1.87
N PHE A 145 -12.59 3.10 2.99
CA PHE A 145 -14.01 3.42 3.14
C PHE A 145 -14.45 4.60 2.28
N GLU A 146 -13.57 5.56 2.00
CA GLU A 146 -13.81 6.64 1.02
C GLU A 146 -14.02 6.05 -0.38
N ASN A 147 -13.11 5.21 -0.86
CA ASN A 147 -13.26 4.52 -2.13
C ASN A 147 -14.48 3.59 -2.17
N LEU A 148 -14.79 2.92 -1.05
CA LEU A 148 -16.01 2.11 -0.94
C LEU A 148 -17.27 2.97 -1.09
N MET A 149 -17.28 4.18 -0.53
CA MET A 149 -18.38 5.12 -0.70
C MET A 149 -18.53 5.55 -2.16
N ILE A 150 -17.41 5.82 -2.85
CA ILE A 150 -17.39 6.13 -4.28
C ILE A 150 -17.89 4.93 -5.10
N ALA A 151 -17.48 3.70 -4.76
CA ALA A 151 -17.89 2.47 -5.45
C ALA A 151 -19.42 2.26 -5.47
N PHE A 152 -20.16 2.76 -4.47
CA PHE A 152 -21.62 2.72 -4.47
C PHE A 152 -22.26 3.52 -5.61
N TYR A 153 -21.53 4.42 -6.25
CA TYR A 153 -21.99 5.20 -7.41
C TYR A 153 -21.56 4.62 -8.75
N SER A 154 -20.82 3.49 -8.76
CA SER A 154 -20.45 2.80 -9.99
C SER A 154 -21.70 2.38 -10.77
N PRO A 155 -21.75 2.60 -12.11
CA PRO A 155 -22.89 2.23 -12.95
C PRO A 155 -23.16 0.72 -12.93
N ASN A 156 -22.13 -0.12 -12.76
CA ASN A 156 -22.26 -1.58 -12.69
C ASN A 156 -21.53 -2.13 -11.46
N LYS A 157 -22.23 -2.13 -10.33
CA LYS A 157 -21.71 -2.53 -9.00
C LYS A 157 -21.38 -4.01 -8.86
N ASN A 158 -21.76 -4.84 -9.81
CA ASN A 158 -21.55 -6.29 -9.75
C ASN A 158 -20.38 -6.75 -10.65
N ASN A 159 -19.81 -5.86 -11.44
CA ASN A 159 -18.73 -6.17 -12.36
C ASN A 159 -17.40 -5.64 -11.84
N GLU A 160 -16.44 -6.54 -11.61
CA GLU A 160 -15.10 -6.20 -11.10
C GLU A 160 -14.39 -5.15 -11.97
N ASN A 161 -14.44 -5.32 -13.29
CA ASN A 161 -13.76 -4.41 -14.22
C ASN A 161 -14.42 -3.03 -14.25
N ALA A 162 -15.76 -2.96 -14.24
CA ALA A 162 -16.47 -1.68 -14.20
C ALA A 162 -16.20 -0.91 -12.89
N VAL A 163 -16.16 -1.60 -11.76
CA VAL A 163 -15.81 -0.97 -10.47
C VAL A 163 -14.35 -0.55 -10.46
N ALA A 164 -13.44 -1.38 -11.01
CA ALA A 164 -12.03 -1.03 -11.10
C ALA A 164 -11.80 0.21 -11.97
N GLU A 165 -12.42 0.29 -13.14
CA GLU A 165 -12.36 1.45 -14.03
C GLU A 165 -12.91 2.70 -13.35
N PHE A 166 -14.07 2.59 -12.71
CA PHE A 166 -14.72 3.72 -12.00
C PHE A 166 -13.89 4.27 -10.84
N LEU A 167 -13.14 3.40 -10.14
CA LEU A 167 -12.23 3.75 -9.04
C LEU A 167 -10.79 4.02 -9.51
N GLU A 168 -10.53 4.03 -10.82
CA GLU A 168 -9.18 4.18 -11.41
C GLU A 168 -8.16 3.16 -10.87
N LEU A 169 -8.62 1.93 -10.60
CA LEU A 169 -7.76 0.85 -10.15
C LEU A 169 -7.05 0.17 -11.32
N ARG A 170 -5.89 -0.43 -11.07
CA ARG A 170 -5.06 -1.04 -12.11
C ARG A 170 -5.71 -2.21 -12.85
N ASN A 171 -6.60 -2.96 -12.17
CA ASN A 171 -7.26 -4.14 -12.73
C ASN A 171 -8.52 -4.53 -11.93
N GLY A 172 -9.37 -5.40 -12.50
CA GLY A 172 -10.61 -5.88 -11.87
C GLY A 172 -10.38 -6.61 -10.55
N TRP A 173 -9.26 -7.34 -10.42
CA TRP A 173 -8.95 -8.05 -9.19
C TRP A 173 -8.84 -7.09 -7.97
N ALA A 174 -8.28 -5.89 -8.15
CA ALA A 174 -8.19 -4.89 -7.11
C ALA A 174 -9.57 -4.37 -6.62
N ALA A 175 -10.63 -4.57 -7.43
CA ALA A 175 -12.00 -4.18 -7.07
C ALA A 175 -12.72 -5.21 -6.17
N ARG A 176 -12.20 -6.42 -6.00
CA ARG A 176 -12.87 -7.50 -5.23
C ARG A 176 -13.14 -7.13 -3.78
N ASP A 177 -12.20 -6.44 -3.16
CA ASP A 177 -12.36 -5.94 -1.80
C ASP A 177 -13.54 -4.95 -1.69
N TYR A 178 -13.70 -4.07 -2.70
CA TYR A 178 -14.83 -3.13 -2.74
C TYR A 178 -16.15 -3.81 -3.00
N LEU A 179 -16.19 -4.83 -3.88
CA LEU A 179 -17.40 -5.65 -4.09
C LEU A 179 -17.80 -6.39 -2.80
N THR A 180 -16.83 -6.92 -2.08
CA THR A 180 -17.06 -7.55 -0.77
C THR A 180 -17.54 -6.53 0.25
N GLY A 181 -16.90 -5.35 0.29
CA GLY A 181 -17.28 -4.25 1.14
C GLY A 181 -18.71 -3.77 0.89
N MET A 182 -19.13 -3.58 -0.38
CA MET A 182 -20.50 -3.18 -0.73
C MET A 182 -21.55 -4.21 -0.30
N ARG A 183 -21.21 -5.49 -0.25
CA ARG A 183 -22.10 -6.55 0.29
C ARG A 183 -22.19 -6.52 1.82
N ASN A 184 -21.09 -6.18 2.48
CA ASN A 184 -20.97 -6.24 3.93
C ASN A 184 -21.37 -4.95 4.65
N TYR A 185 -21.29 -3.80 3.96
CA TYR A 185 -21.59 -2.48 4.50
C TYR A 185 -22.60 -1.77 3.61
N SER A 186 -23.59 -1.12 4.23
CA SER A 186 -24.46 -0.19 3.50
C SER A 186 -23.76 1.16 3.30
N GLY A 187 -24.21 1.97 2.33
CA GLY A 187 -23.67 3.32 2.14
C GLY A 187 -23.79 4.20 3.39
N MET A 188 -24.92 4.10 4.11
CA MET A 188 -25.13 4.80 5.40
C MET A 188 -24.09 4.36 6.44
N LYS A 189 -23.84 3.06 6.55
CA LYS A 189 -22.84 2.53 7.50
C LYS A 189 -21.41 2.95 7.11
N THR A 190 -21.10 2.96 5.82
CA THR A 190 -19.83 3.45 5.29
C THR A 190 -19.59 4.91 5.66
N MET A 191 -20.61 5.77 5.49
CA MET A 191 -20.53 7.19 5.90
C MET A 191 -20.28 7.34 7.41
N GLN A 192 -21.00 6.57 8.25
CA GLN A 192 -20.80 6.59 9.71
C GLN A 192 -19.36 6.18 10.09
N ILE A 193 -18.78 5.19 9.41
CA ILE A 193 -17.41 4.74 9.66
C ILE A 193 -16.42 5.84 9.26
N ILE A 194 -16.58 6.47 8.10
CA ILE A 194 -15.74 7.59 7.66
C ILE A 194 -15.77 8.73 8.70
N SER A 195 -16.97 9.12 9.16
CA SER A 195 -17.13 10.17 10.17
C SER A 195 -16.42 9.78 11.46
N LYS A 196 -16.54 8.51 11.89
CA LYS A 196 -15.89 8.03 13.12
C LYS A 196 -14.36 8.01 13.02
N ILE A 197 -13.80 7.62 11.87
CA ILE A 197 -12.34 7.67 11.63
C ILE A 197 -11.85 9.12 11.74
N ARG A 198 -12.57 10.07 11.13
CA ARG A 198 -12.22 11.50 11.19
C ARG A 198 -12.26 12.08 12.62
N GLU A 199 -13.23 11.63 13.45
CA GLU A 199 -13.31 12.04 14.86
C GLU A 199 -12.11 11.53 15.69
N ILE A 200 -11.55 10.37 15.32
CA ILE A 200 -10.40 9.77 16.01
C ILE A 200 -9.08 10.43 15.58
N ASP A 201 -9.00 10.90 14.34
CA ASP A 201 -7.80 11.50 13.74
C ASP A 201 -7.67 13.01 14.05
N ALA A 202 -8.72 13.64 14.58
CA ALA A 202 -8.76 15.07 14.91
C ALA A 202 -8.25 15.36 16.34
#